data_99415e053e0d19de32b5c0aac1ab10ee
#
_entry.id   99415e053e0d19de32b5c0aac1ab10ee
#
_cell.length_a   1.000
_cell.length_b   1.000
_cell.length_c   1.000
_cell.angle_alpha   90.00
_cell.angle_beta   90.00
_cell.angle_gamma   90.00
#
_symmetry.space_group_name_H-M   'P 1'
#
loop_
_entity.id
_entity.type
_entity.pdbx_description
1 polymer ?
#
loop_
_entity_poly.entity_id
_entity_poly.type
_entity_poly.pdbx_seq_one_letter_code
_entity_poly.pdbx_strand_id
1 'polypeptide(L)'
;MTRAQKRSPLAVIFITVLIDLIGFGMVIPLIGLYGKHYGASGIQLAILGGTFSLMQAFFAPLWGALSDRVGRRPVLLFSLAGSTASYLIFALSPTYLWLLVSRTVGGIFAANISTAQAYIADITPPAERARGMGLIGAAFGIGFTLGPPLGGIASAKLGLPAPGLIAAAICGSNLLLAFIRLPESLPREKREKPRHRTHPLQPRRLLEILARKELGFLLLAFFAVTFAFSNLEQTFTLLFQNKFDFETGDAGYKAGLVLMVTGLLGAVIQGGLIRKLVSRFGEASLFMAGLVFNFFTMAVFPYIPTYPMYFLLGIPMAIGNGLVNPTLSAMISKAADEREQGAVMGVSQGLSSLARAMGPFCGLLTFAIQPHYPYWIGASLTLVTLFSGILFFQSRLQRR
;
A
#
# COMPACT_ATOMS: atom_id res chain seq x y z
N MET A 1 -10.70 31.95 9.29
CA MET A 1 -9.41 31.46 8.82
C MET A 1 -9.25 31.81 7.35
N THR A 2 -8.22 32.56 6.98
CA THR A 2 -7.92 32.96 5.60
C THR A 2 -7.47 31.76 4.76
N ARG A 3 -7.58 31.86 3.42
CA ARG A 3 -7.16 30.80 2.46
C ARG A 3 -5.69 30.34 2.66
N ALA A 4 -4.83 31.22 3.15
CA ALA A 4 -3.43 30.92 3.48
C ALA A 4 -3.27 30.09 4.77
N GLN A 5 -4.11 30.33 5.80
CA GLN A 5 -4.13 29.54 7.04
C GLN A 5 -4.66 28.12 6.83
N LYS A 6 -5.52 27.87 5.83
CA LYS A 6 -6.04 26.52 5.49
C LYS A 6 -5.01 25.66 4.72
N ARG A 7 -4.04 26.24 4.01
CA ARG A 7 -3.04 25.48 3.23
C ARG A 7 -1.95 24.87 4.10
N SER A 8 -1.60 25.48 5.22
CA SER A 8 -0.53 25.00 6.10
C SER A 8 -0.80 23.61 6.72
N PRO A 9 -1.96 23.32 7.35
CA PRO A 9 -2.23 22.00 7.94
C PRO A 9 -2.32 20.87 6.89
N LEU A 10 -2.88 21.16 5.71
CA LEU A 10 -2.99 20.17 4.63
C LEU A 10 -1.60 19.80 4.05
N ALA A 11 -0.71 20.77 3.94
CA ALA A 11 0.66 20.51 3.50
C ALA A 11 1.44 19.71 4.56
N VAL A 12 1.28 20.02 5.83
CA VAL A 12 1.95 19.31 6.93
C VAL A 12 1.50 17.86 6.97
N ILE A 13 0.20 17.59 6.92
CA ILE A 13 -0.30 16.19 6.94
C ILE A 13 0.12 15.42 5.68
N PHE A 14 0.16 16.06 4.51
CA PHE A 14 0.68 15.46 3.29
C PHE A 14 2.15 15.05 3.44
N ILE A 15 2.99 15.96 3.92
CA ILE A 15 4.42 15.69 4.15
C ILE A 15 4.58 14.59 5.20
N THR A 16 3.78 14.60 6.26
CA THR A 16 3.77 13.57 7.30
C THR A 16 3.51 12.18 6.72
N VAL A 17 2.45 12.04 5.91
CA VAL A 17 2.12 10.77 5.25
C VAL A 17 3.16 10.38 4.21
N LEU A 18 3.66 11.32 3.42
CA LEU A 18 4.67 11.08 2.41
C LEU A 18 5.97 10.52 3.01
N ILE A 19 6.48 11.15 4.05
CA ILE A 19 7.71 10.73 4.73
C ILE A 19 7.56 9.34 5.33
N ASP A 20 6.43 9.06 5.96
CA ASP A 20 6.14 7.73 6.51
C ASP A 20 6.11 6.65 5.43
N LEU A 21 5.48 6.94 4.28
CA LEU A 21 5.42 6.02 3.14
C LEU A 21 6.76 5.84 2.43
N ILE A 22 7.64 6.84 2.42
CA ILE A 22 9.02 6.67 1.96
C ILE A 22 9.76 5.70 2.88
N GLY A 23 9.70 5.89 4.20
CA GLY A 23 10.33 4.99 5.17
C GLY A 23 9.81 3.55 5.05
N PHE A 24 8.51 3.39 4.89
CA PHE A 24 7.87 2.10 4.66
C PHE A 24 8.35 1.44 3.36
N GLY A 25 8.38 2.19 2.25
CA GLY A 25 8.85 1.72 0.95
C GLY A 25 10.34 1.35 0.95
N MET A 26 11.19 2.02 1.78
CA MET A 26 12.60 1.67 1.92
C MET A 26 12.82 0.28 2.52
N VAL A 27 11.97 -0.12 3.47
CA VAL A 27 12.17 -1.34 4.27
C VAL A 27 11.45 -2.54 3.66
N ILE A 28 10.26 -2.35 3.08
CA ILE A 28 9.40 -3.45 2.60
C ILE A 28 10.11 -4.43 1.65
N PRO A 29 10.75 -4.00 0.57
CA PRO A 29 11.34 -4.94 -0.38
C PRO A 29 12.55 -5.69 0.20
N LEU A 30 13.12 -5.18 1.29
CA LEU A 30 14.31 -5.75 1.92
C LEU A 30 13.99 -6.79 2.99
N ILE A 31 12.75 -6.87 3.47
CA ILE A 31 12.34 -7.73 4.59
C ILE A 31 12.70 -9.20 4.33
N GLY A 32 12.40 -9.70 3.14
CA GLY A 32 12.72 -11.07 2.75
C GLY A 32 14.23 -11.35 2.73
N LEU A 33 15.02 -10.40 2.22
CA LEU A 33 16.48 -10.49 2.18
C LEU A 33 17.08 -10.52 3.59
N TYR A 34 16.60 -9.64 4.49
CA TYR A 34 17.06 -9.59 5.89
C TYR A 34 16.67 -10.85 6.65
N GLY A 35 15.44 -11.33 6.46
CA GLY A 35 15.02 -12.59 7.07
C GLY A 35 15.92 -13.75 6.62
N LYS A 36 16.22 -13.84 5.33
CA LYS A 36 17.13 -14.85 4.79
C LYS A 36 18.56 -14.71 5.31
N HIS A 37 19.06 -13.47 5.44
CA HIS A 37 20.38 -13.19 6.03
C HIS A 37 20.51 -13.73 7.46
N TYR A 38 19.43 -13.68 8.26
CA TYR A 38 19.38 -14.28 9.61
C TYR A 38 18.94 -15.75 9.63
N GLY A 39 19.00 -16.45 8.49
CA GLY A 39 18.72 -17.89 8.41
C GLY A 39 17.23 -18.25 8.56
N ALA A 40 16.31 -17.33 8.31
CA ALA A 40 14.89 -17.61 8.42
C ALA A 40 14.43 -18.67 7.40
N SER A 41 13.65 -19.66 7.85
CA SER A 41 12.97 -20.63 7.00
C SER A 41 11.86 -19.98 6.17
N GLY A 42 11.32 -20.69 5.16
CA GLY A 42 10.23 -20.18 4.32
C GLY A 42 9.00 -19.75 5.13
N ILE A 43 8.62 -20.53 6.15
CA ILE A 43 7.50 -20.17 7.05
C ILE A 43 7.84 -18.91 7.86
N GLN A 44 9.05 -18.80 8.37
CA GLN A 44 9.49 -17.62 9.13
C GLN A 44 9.50 -16.37 8.23
N LEU A 45 9.94 -16.47 6.97
CA LEU A 45 9.85 -15.38 6.00
C LEU A 45 8.39 -14.96 5.74
N ALA A 46 7.48 -15.93 5.59
CA ALA A 46 6.06 -15.67 5.40
C ALA A 46 5.45 -14.94 6.61
N ILE A 47 5.76 -15.38 7.83
CA ILE A 47 5.34 -14.72 9.07
C ILE A 47 5.88 -13.28 9.12
N LEU A 48 7.18 -13.10 8.84
CA LEU A 48 7.83 -11.80 8.87
C LEU A 48 7.19 -10.81 7.89
N GLY A 49 6.89 -11.25 6.66
CA GLY A 49 6.25 -10.43 5.62
C GLY A 49 4.80 -10.06 5.95
N GLY A 50 4.03 -11.00 6.53
CA GLY A 50 2.61 -10.80 6.84
C GLY A 50 2.34 -10.04 8.15
N THR A 51 3.26 -10.13 9.12
CA THR A 51 3.03 -9.63 10.50
C THR A 51 2.70 -8.15 10.54
N PHE A 52 3.42 -7.30 9.82
CA PHE A 52 3.17 -5.85 9.79
C PHE A 52 1.73 -5.54 9.37
N SER A 53 1.29 -6.09 8.24
CA SER A 53 -0.03 -5.82 7.69
C SER A 53 -1.15 -6.44 8.54
N LEU A 54 -0.89 -7.59 9.17
CA LEU A 54 -1.82 -8.21 10.11
C LEU A 54 -2.03 -7.32 11.34
N MET A 55 -0.95 -6.85 11.94
CA MET A 55 -1.02 -5.92 13.07
C MET A 55 -1.70 -4.61 12.67
N GLN A 56 -1.35 -4.05 11.51
CA GLN A 56 -2.00 -2.85 11.00
C GLN A 56 -3.51 -3.05 10.83
N ALA A 57 -3.94 -4.16 10.22
CA ALA A 57 -5.36 -4.45 10.02
C ALA A 57 -6.12 -4.55 11.35
N PHE A 58 -5.50 -5.14 12.37
CA PHE A 58 -6.09 -5.31 13.70
C PHE A 58 -6.14 -3.99 14.49
N PHE A 59 -5.06 -3.21 14.47
CA PHE A 59 -4.93 -2.01 15.30
C PHE A 59 -5.47 -0.73 14.63
N ALA A 60 -5.58 -0.65 13.31
CA ALA A 60 -6.06 0.54 12.62
C ALA A 60 -7.49 0.99 13.07
N PRO A 61 -8.48 0.11 13.26
CA PRO A 61 -9.78 0.50 13.81
C PRO A 61 -9.71 1.02 15.24
N LEU A 62 -8.82 0.45 16.08
CA LEU A 62 -8.63 0.87 17.47
C LEU A 62 -8.06 2.28 17.55
N TRP A 63 -7.04 2.57 16.74
CA TRP A 63 -6.45 3.90 16.62
C TRP A 63 -7.44 4.93 16.05
N GLY A 64 -8.23 4.53 15.03
CA GLY A 64 -9.31 5.35 14.49
C GLY A 64 -10.29 5.77 15.58
N ALA A 65 -10.81 4.80 16.34
CA ALA A 65 -11.73 5.07 17.45
C ALA A 65 -11.08 5.89 18.59
N LEU A 66 -9.81 5.64 18.89
CA LEU A 66 -9.07 6.42 19.89
C LEU A 66 -8.90 7.86 19.41
N SER A 67 -8.60 8.08 18.13
CA SER A 67 -8.41 9.42 17.56
C SER A 67 -9.70 10.26 17.55
N ASP A 68 -10.87 9.62 17.49
CA ASP A 68 -12.17 10.29 17.65
C ASP A 68 -12.40 10.81 19.08
N ARG A 69 -11.75 10.20 20.08
CA ARG A 69 -11.91 10.52 21.50
C ARG A 69 -10.85 11.49 22.01
N VAL A 70 -9.59 11.19 21.76
CA VAL A 70 -8.48 11.99 22.32
C VAL A 70 -8.04 13.12 21.40
N GLY A 71 -8.43 13.06 20.12
CA GLY A 71 -8.03 13.98 19.06
C GLY A 71 -7.13 13.32 18.04
N ARG A 72 -7.05 13.90 16.84
CA ARG A 72 -6.26 13.35 15.72
C ARG A 72 -4.76 13.50 15.94
N ARG A 73 -4.35 14.71 16.39
CA ARG A 73 -2.94 15.05 16.58
C ARG A 73 -2.22 14.13 17.57
N PRO A 74 -2.72 13.86 18.80
CA PRO A 74 -2.05 12.95 19.73
C PRO A 74 -1.81 11.55 19.16
N VAL A 75 -2.82 11.00 18.46
CA VAL A 75 -2.72 9.66 17.86
C VAL A 75 -1.69 9.64 16.73
N LEU A 76 -1.66 10.67 15.86
CA LEU A 76 -0.64 10.78 14.81
C LEU A 76 0.78 10.87 15.38
N LEU A 77 0.99 11.69 16.41
CA LEU A 77 2.30 11.82 17.06
C LEU A 77 2.75 10.51 17.71
N PHE A 78 1.83 9.82 18.39
CA PHE A 78 2.13 8.53 19.01
C PHE A 78 2.43 7.43 17.97
N SER A 79 1.69 7.43 16.86
CA SER A 79 1.94 6.55 15.71
C SER A 79 3.33 6.79 15.11
N LEU A 80 3.71 8.05 14.85
CA LEU A 80 5.03 8.40 14.33
C LEU A 80 6.16 8.03 15.29
N ALA A 81 5.98 8.19 16.60
CA ALA A 81 6.95 7.76 17.60
C ALA A 81 7.14 6.23 17.59
N GLY A 82 6.05 5.48 17.51
CA GLY A 82 6.09 4.02 17.39
C GLY A 82 6.71 3.54 16.08
N SER A 83 6.42 4.21 14.96
CA SER A 83 7.06 3.93 13.66
C SER A 83 8.58 4.18 13.72
N THR A 84 8.99 5.30 14.32
CA THR A 84 10.41 5.62 14.54
C THR A 84 11.11 4.54 15.36
N ALA A 85 10.51 4.11 16.47
CA ALA A 85 11.03 3.03 17.31
C ALA A 85 11.12 1.71 16.54
N SER A 86 10.09 1.39 15.73
CA SER A 86 10.09 0.20 14.87
C SER A 86 11.27 0.18 13.89
N TYR A 87 11.55 1.30 13.22
CA TYR A 87 12.68 1.40 12.30
C TYR A 87 14.03 1.31 13.02
N LEU A 88 14.16 1.85 14.24
CA LEU A 88 15.37 1.67 15.06
C LEU A 88 15.55 0.20 15.46
N ILE A 89 14.49 -0.47 15.90
CA ILE A 89 14.54 -1.91 16.21
C ILE A 89 14.93 -2.70 14.95
N PHE A 90 14.38 -2.36 13.78
CA PHE A 90 14.73 -2.98 12.51
C PHE A 90 16.22 -2.82 12.19
N ALA A 91 16.75 -1.61 12.31
CA ALA A 91 18.13 -1.27 11.98
C ALA A 91 19.13 -1.99 12.90
N LEU A 92 18.80 -2.09 14.18
CA LEU A 92 19.65 -2.67 15.22
C LEU A 92 19.36 -4.16 15.47
N SER A 93 18.56 -4.79 14.63
CA SER A 93 18.16 -6.20 14.80
C SER A 93 19.36 -7.13 14.65
N PRO A 94 19.75 -7.88 15.70
CA PRO A 94 20.82 -8.85 15.62
C PRO A 94 20.35 -10.25 15.18
N THR A 95 19.03 -10.49 15.17
CA THR A 95 18.43 -11.79 14.89
C THR A 95 17.08 -11.67 14.21
N TYR A 96 16.58 -12.77 13.64
CA TYR A 96 15.24 -12.87 13.09
C TYR A 96 14.15 -12.40 14.08
N LEU A 97 14.26 -12.76 15.36
CA LEU A 97 13.25 -12.40 16.36
C LEU A 97 13.11 -10.87 16.52
N TRP A 98 14.21 -10.14 16.51
CA TRP A 98 14.20 -8.68 16.56
C TRP A 98 13.62 -8.05 15.30
N LEU A 99 13.84 -8.66 14.13
CA LEU A 99 13.13 -8.25 12.90
C LEU A 99 11.62 -8.45 13.05
N LEU A 100 11.19 -9.58 13.61
CA LEU A 100 9.78 -9.85 13.85
C LEU A 100 9.17 -8.86 14.85
N VAL A 101 9.87 -8.54 15.93
CA VAL A 101 9.46 -7.50 16.88
C VAL A 101 9.33 -6.16 16.21
N SER A 102 10.28 -5.77 15.35
CA SER A 102 10.18 -4.51 14.60
C SER A 102 8.94 -4.47 13.72
N ARG A 103 8.63 -5.57 13.00
CA ARG A 103 7.44 -5.66 12.14
C ARG A 103 6.14 -5.62 12.93
N THR A 104 6.12 -6.26 14.10
CA THR A 104 4.97 -6.23 15.03
C THR A 104 4.73 -4.82 15.55
N VAL A 105 5.75 -4.18 16.08
CA VAL A 105 5.68 -2.79 16.59
C VAL A 105 5.28 -1.85 15.45
N GLY A 106 5.95 -1.95 14.29
CA GLY A 106 5.63 -1.12 13.13
C GLY A 106 4.17 -1.26 12.69
N GLY A 107 3.65 -2.48 12.63
CA GLY A 107 2.25 -2.74 12.28
C GLY A 107 1.26 -2.20 13.31
N ILE A 108 1.54 -2.33 14.60
CA ILE A 108 0.73 -1.76 15.68
C ILE A 108 0.60 -0.23 15.50
N PHE A 109 1.70 0.44 15.21
CA PHE A 109 1.74 1.90 15.10
C PHE A 109 1.46 2.45 13.69
N ALA A 110 1.29 1.61 12.67
CA ALA A 110 1.03 2.03 11.28
C ALA A 110 -0.40 2.59 11.02
N ALA A 111 -1.06 3.08 12.05
CA ALA A 111 -2.44 3.62 11.96
C ALA A 111 -2.51 5.08 11.49
N ASN A 112 -1.38 5.71 11.20
CA ASN A 112 -1.30 7.10 10.77
C ASN A 112 -2.09 7.39 9.49
N ILE A 113 -2.19 6.46 8.55
CA ILE A 113 -2.94 6.66 7.30
C ILE A 113 -4.43 6.87 7.56
N SER A 114 -5.08 6.02 8.38
CA SER A 114 -6.50 6.16 8.69
C SER A 114 -6.78 7.43 9.48
N THR A 115 -5.90 7.77 10.44
CA THR A 115 -6.01 9.00 11.22
C THR A 115 -5.74 10.24 10.37
N ALA A 116 -4.80 10.16 9.39
CA ALA A 116 -4.55 11.26 8.45
C ALA A 116 -5.74 11.48 7.50
N GLN A 117 -6.40 10.42 7.05
CA GLN A 117 -7.64 10.53 6.27
C GLN A 117 -8.74 11.23 7.06
N ALA A 118 -8.93 10.85 8.34
CA ALA A 118 -9.87 11.51 9.22
C ALA A 118 -9.49 12.98 9.48
N TYR A 119 -8.20 13.26 9.70
CA TYR A 119 -7.69 14.62 9.83
C TYR A 119 -8.00 15.49 8.62
N ILE A 120 -7.74 14.98 7.40
CA ILE A 120 -8.06 15.68 6.14
C ILE A 120 -9.56 15.91 6.02
N ALA A 121 -10.40 14.92 6.36
CA ALA A 121 -11.85 15.07 6.34
C ALA A 121 -12.36 16.14 7.31
N ASP A 122 -11.69 16.32 8.47
CA ASP A 122 -12.03 17.34 9.47
C ASP A 122 -11.70 18.77 8.98
N ILE A 123 -10.59 18.94 8.23
CA ILE A 123 -10.09 20.27 7.81
C ILE A 123 -10.56 20.68 6.40
N THR A 124 -11.16 19.78 5.63
CA THR A 124 -11.60 20.05 4.25
C THR A 124 -13.13 20.09 4.15
N PRO A 125 -13.72 21.08 3.43
CA PRO A 125 -15.14 21.08 3.11
C PRO A 125 -15.53 19.83 2.31
N PRO A 126 -16.78 19.35 2.39
CA PRO A 126 -17.24 18.16 1.67
C PRO A 126 -16.91 18.17 0.17
N ALA A 127 -17.07 19.30 -0.51
CA ALA A 127 -16.77 19.47 -1.93
C ALA A 127 -15.27 19.30 -2.29
N GLU A 128 -14.35 19.54 -1.34
CA GLU A 128 -12.90 19.45 -1.55
C GLU A 128 -12.29 18.16 -0.97
N ARG A 129 -13.07 17.32 -0.29
CA ARG A 129 -12.58 16.09 0.36
C ARG A 129 -11.91 15.12 -0.62
N ALA A 130 -12.50 14.96 -1.82
CA ALA A 130 -11.92 14.09 -2.84
C ALA A 130 -10.50 14.55 -3.22
N ARG A 131 -10.27 15.87 -3.33
CA ARG A 131 -8.95 16.44 -3.59
C ARG A 131 -7.99 16.21 -2.42
N GLY A 132 -8.47 16.38 -1.18
CA GLY A 132 -7.68 16.13 0.03
C GLY A 132 -7.25 14.66 0.14
N MET A 133 -8.17 13.72 -0.12
CA MET A 133 -7.87 12.29 -0.12
C MET A 133 -6.93 11.89 -1.26
N GLY A 134 -7.00 12.57 -2.42
CA GLY A 134 -6.07 12.39 -3.53
C GLY A 134 -4.61 12.68 -3.17
N LEU A 135 -4.35 13.56 -2.18
CA LEU A 135 -3.00 13.79 -1.68
C LEU A 135 -2.40 12.54 -1.00
N ILE A 136 -3.21 11.77 -0.28
CA ILE A 136 -2.75 10.51 0.30
C ILE A 136 -2.36 9.52 -0.80
N GLY A 137 -3.18 9.42 -1.86
CA GLY A 137 -2.83 8.61 -3.03
C GLY A 137 -1.52 9.06 -3.70
N ALA A 138 -1.30 10.38 -3.83
CA ALA A 138 -0.05 10.92 -4.34
C ALA A 138 1.14 10.60 -3.43
N ALA A 139 0.96 10.68 -2.10
CA ALA A 139 2.00 10.31 -1.13
C ALA A 139 2.36 8.81 -1.24
N PHE A 140 1.37 7.93 -1.44
CA PHE A 140 1.62 6.51 -1.76
C PHE A 140 2.45 6.34 -3.03
N GLY A 141 2.05 6.99 -4.13
CA GLY A 141 2.77 6.92 -5.40
C GLY A 141 4.23 7.35 -5.27
N ILE A 142 4.47 8.50 -4.64
CA ILE A 142 5.83 9.04 -4.44
C ILE A 142 6.62 8.16 -3.47
N GLY A 143 6.01 7.74 -2.35
CA GLY A 143 6.66 6.91 -1.33
C GLY A 143 7.12 5.56 -1.88
N PHE A 144 6.28 4.88 -2.63
CA PHE A 144 6.62 3.61 -3.28
C PHE A 144 7.53 3.75 -4.50
N THR A 145 7.61 4.93 -5.11
CA THR A 145 8.58 5.22 -6.18
C THR A 145 9.97 5.49 -5.63
N LEU A 146 10.08 6.27 -4.55
CA LEU A 146 11.37 6.68 -3.99
C LEU A 146 11.89 5.74 -2.90
N GLY A 147 10.99 5.10 -2.13
CA GLY A 147 11.37 4.26 -1.00
C GLY A 147 12.28 3.09 -1.38
N PRO A 148 11.86 2.18 -2.27
CA PRO A 148 12.64 1.00 -2.62
C PRO A 148 14.06 1.29 -3.11
N PRO A 149 14.30 2.24 -4.04
CA PRO A 149 15.65 2.54 -4.47
C PRO A 149 16.51 3.17 -3.38
N LEU A 150 15.92 4.05 -2.54
CA LEU A 150 16.65 4.63 -1.39
C LEU A 150 17.06 3.54 -0.40
N GLY A 151 16.15 2.60 -0.09
CA GLY A 151 16.44 1.45 0.76
C GLY A 151 17.52 0.54 0.16
N GLY A 152 17.42 0.22 -1.11
CA GLY A 152 18.40 -0.59 -1.83
C GLY A 152 19.79 0.06 -1.89
N ILE A 153 19.87 1.34 -2.23
CA ILE A 153 21.15 2.10 -2.24
C ILE A 153 21.76 2.14 -0.84
N ALA A 154 20.94 2.43 0.18
CA ALA A 154 21.43 2.47 1.56
C ALA A 154 21.96 1.10 2.02
N SER A 155 21.24 0.01 1.72
CA SER A 155 21.66 -1.35 2.05
C SER A 155 22.98 -1.73 1.34
N ALA A 156 23.09 -1.42 0.06
CA ALA A 156 24.29 -1.77 -0.74
C ALA A 156 25.54 -0.97 -0.38
N LYS A 157 25.39 0.34 -0.11
CA LYS A 157 26.54 1.21 0.10
C LYS A 157 26.93 1.41 1.56
N LEU A 158 25.96 1.34 2.48
CA LEU A 158 26.16 1.66 3.90
C LEU A 158 25.90 0.43 4.81
N GLY A 159 25.51 -0.70 4.22
CA GLY A 159 25.26 -1.95 4.93
C GLY A 159 23.82 -2.12 5.43
N LEU A 160 23.56 -3.30 5.98
CA LEU A 160 22.21 -3.75 6.39
C LEU A 160 21.49 -2.81 7.37
N PRO A 161 22.15 -2.19 8.39
CA PRO A 161 21.45 -1.29 9.31
C PRO A 161 20.94 0.01 8.66
N ALA A 162 21.58 0.45 7.57
CA ALA A 162 21.40 1.79 7.02
C ALA A 162 19.97 2.13 6.56
N PRO A 163 19.22 1.27 5.85
CA PRO A 163 17.83 1.57 5.48
C PRO A 163 16.96 1.87 6.68
N GLY A 164 17.10 1.06 7.74
CA GLY A 164 16.34 1.25 8.97
C GLY A 164 16.74 2.52 9.74
N LEU A 165 18.04 2.84 9.81
CA LEU A 165 18.52 4.08 10.45
C LEU A 165 18.05 5.32 9.70
N ILE A 166 18.12 5.32 8.37
CA ILE A 166 17.64 6.43 7.55
C ILE A 166 16.12 6.58 7.69
N ALA A 167 15.36 5.47 7.62
CA ALA A 167 13.92 5.49 7.84
C ALA A 167 13.56 6.02 9.24
N ALA A 168 14.30 5.63 10.27
CA ALA A 168 14.13 6.14 11.64
C ALA A 168 14.43 7.64 11.73
N ALA A 169 15.51 8.09 11.11
CA ALA A 169 15.91 9.50 11.13
C ALA A 169 14.87 10.40 10.42
N ILE A 170 14.40 10.00 9.24
CA ILE A 170 13.38 10.77 8.51
C ILE A 170 12.03 10.72 9.22
N CYS A 171 11.62 9.57 9.79
CA CYS A 171 10.38 9.44 10.55
C CYS A 171 10.46 10.23 11.87
N GLY A 172 11.58 10.20 12.58
CA GLY A 172 11.82 11.01 13.79
C GLY A 172 11.82 12.52 13.50
N SER A 173 12.43 12.93 12.38
CA SER A 173 12.36 14.33 11.91
C SER A 173 10.91 14.75 11.57
N ASN A 174 10.14 13.82 10.98
CA ASN A 174 8.72 14.01 10.71
C ASN A 174 7.89 14.13 12.00
N LEU A 175 8.21 13.31 13.01
CA LEU A 175 7.60 13.43 14.34
C LEU A 175 7.81 14.83 14.94
N LEU A 176 9.03 15.35 14.87
CA LEU A 176 9.37 16.70 15.32
C LEU A 176 8.62 17.76 14.52
N LEU A 177 8.58 17.63 13.19
CA LEU A 177 7.83 18.53 12.31
C LEU A 177 6.33 18.53 12.68
N ALA A 178 5.74 17.35 12.82
CA ALA A 178 4.34 17.20 13.19
C ALA A 178 4.06 17.74 14.61
N PHE A 179 4.97 17.50 15.55
CA PHE A 179 4.86 18.04 16.90
C PHE A 179 4.82 19.57 16.93
N ILE A 180 5.63 20.23 16.13
CA ILE A 180 5.75 21.71 16.08
C ILE A 180 4.64 22.33 15.21
N ARG A 181 4.31 21.71 14.05
CA ARG A 181 3.51 22.35 13.00
C ARG A 181 2.09 21.80 12.83
N LEU A 182 1.79 20.60 13.31
CA LEU A 182 0.49 19.99 13.10
C LEU A 182 -0.49 20.45 14.18
N PRO A 183 -1.52 21.29 13.87
CA PRO A 183 -2.56 21.65 14.83
C PRO A 183 -3.53 20.50 15.06
N GLU A 184 -4.32 20.56 16.11
CA GLU A 184 -5.43 19.62 16.31
C GLU A 184 -6.57 19.93 15.33
N SER A 185 -7.09 18.91 14.63
CA SER A 185 -8.22 19.10 13.70
C SER A 185 -9.59 18.89 14.35
N LEU A 186 -9.63 18.10 15.44
CA LEU A 186 -10.86 17.76 16.13
C LEU A 186 -11.01 18.55 17.43
N PRO A 187 -11.84 19.64 17.46
CA PRO A 187 -12.11 20.41 18.67
C PRO A 187 -12.67 19.54 19.79
N ARG A 188 -12.36 19.90 21.05
CA ARG A 188 -12.79 19.13 22.25
C ARG A 188 -14.30 18.91 22.31
N GLU A 189 -15.08 19.91 21.87
CA GLU A 189 -16.56 19.90 21.87
C GLU A 189 -17.14 18.86 20.88
N LYS A 190 -16.37 18.53 19.82
CA LYS A 190 -16.76 17.56 18.78
C LYS A 190 -16.24 16.15 19.04
N ARG A 191 -15.43 15.97 20.09
CA ARG A 191 -14.91 14.64 20.47
C ARG A 191 -16.05 13.78 20.99
N GLU A 192 -16.21 12.63 20.42
CA GLU A 192 -17.30 11.72 20.77
C GLU A 192 -17.19 11.25 22.24
N LYS A 193 -18.26 11.44 22.99
CA LYS A 193 -18.52 10.65 24.20
C LYS A 193 -18.71 9.20 23.74
N PRO A 194 -18.34 8.18 24.55
CA PRO A 194 -18.40 6.78 24.13
C PRO A 194 -19.83 6.39 23.73
N ARG A 195 -20.15 6.57 22.46
CA ARG A 195 -21.29 5.94 21.82
C ARG A 195 -20.86 4.59 21.28
N HIS A 196 -21.66 3.56 21.49
CA HIS A 196 -21.54 2.28 20.82
C HIS A 196 -21.67 2.51 19.29
N ARG A 197 -20.58 2.93 18.64
CA ARG A 197 -20.50 2.82 17.17
C ARG A 197 -20.37 1.35 16.87
N THR A 198 -21.37 0.79 16.23
CA THR A 198 -21.27 -0.49 15.53
C THR A 198 -19.98 -0.49 14.71
N HIS A 199 -19.10 -1.44 14.98
CA HIS A 199 -17.82 -1.64 14.30
C HIS A 199 -18.02 -1.50 12.78
N PRO A 200 -17.22 -0.70 12.04
CA PRO A 200 -17.37 -0.57 10.57
C PRO A 200 -17.22 -1.92 9.85
N LEU A 201 -16.60 -2.89 10.49
CA LEU A 201 -16.53 -4.29 10.06
C LEU A 201 -17.60 -5.14 10.79
N GLN A 202 -18.87 -4.76 10.75
CA GLN A 202 -19.93 -5.75 11.05
C GLN A 202 -19.88 -6.79 9.93
N PRO A 203 -19.59 -8.07 10.24
CA PRO A 203 -19.49 -9.13 9.22
C PRO A 203 -20.72 -9.19 8.32
N ARG A 204 -21.90 -8.92 8.91
CA ARG A 204 -23.16 -8.87 8.20
C ARG A 204 -23.21 -7.76 7.14
N ARG A 205 -22.76 -6.55 7.47
CA ARG A 205 -22.73 -5.42 6.53
C ARG A 205 -21.70 -5.62 5.43
N LEU A 206 -20.55 -6.21 5.75
CA LEU A 206 -19.55 -6.61 4.78
C LEU A 206 -20.15 -7.62 3.78
N LEU A 207 -20.83 -8.65 4.27
CA LEU A 207 -21.50 -9.65 3.43
C LEU A 207 -22.62 -9.04 2.58
N GLU A 208 -23.42 -8.13 3.14
CA GLU A 208 -24.47 -7.41 2.40
C GLU A 208 -23.90 -6.56 1.24
N ILE A 209 -22.77 -5.88 1.45
CA ILE A 209 -22.11 -5.10 0.39
C ILE A 209 -21.47 -6.02 -0.66
N LEU A 210 -20.81 -7.10 -0.24
CA LEU A 210 -20.22 -8.09 -1.15
C LEU A 210 -21.27 -8.90 -1.93
N ALA A 211 -22.45 -9.08 -1.38
CA ALA A 211 -23.56 -9.76 -2.06
C ALA A 211 -24.16 -8.92 -3.22
N ARG A 212 -23.91 -7.60 -3.24
CA ARG A 212 -24.33 -6.74 -4.36
C ARG A 212 -23.47 -7.06 -5.60
N LYS A 213 -24.09 -7.52 -6.66
CA LYS A 213 -23.40 -8.06 -7.86
C LYS A 213 -22.28 -7.15 -8.40
N GLU A 214 -22.53 -5.86 -8.49
CA GLU A 214 -21.55 -4.89 -9.01
C GLU A 214 -20.44 -4.57 -8.00
N LEU A 215 -20.82 -4.13 -6.80
CA LEU A 215 -19.89 -3.79 -5.74
C LEU A 215 -19.04 -4.99 -5.31
N GLY A 216 -19.67 -6.16 -5.19
CA GLY A 216 -18.98 -7.40 -4.84
C GLY A 216 -17.88 -7.74 -5.85
N PHE A 217 -18.20 -7.70 -7.15
CA PHE A 217 -17.19 -7.93 -8.18
C PHE A 217 -16.05 -6.92 -8.10
N LEU A 218 -16.34 -5.60 -8.03
CA LEU A 218 -15.31 -4.57 -8.00
C LEU A 218 -14.43 -4.64 -6.74
N LEU A 219 -15.03 -4.94 -5.58
CA LEU A 219 -14.31 -5.08 -4.32
C LEU A 219 -13.42 -6.34 -4.28
N LEU A 220 -13.91 -7.47 -4.82
CA LEU A 220 -13.11 -8.69 -4.95
C LEU A 220 -11.99 -8.50 -5.97
N ALA A 221 -12.24 -7.79 -7.08
CA ALA A 221 -11.21 -7.41 -8.04
C ALA A 221 -10.12 -6.53 -7.37
N PHE A 222 -10.53 -5.59 -6.51
CA PHE A 222 -9.59 -4.74 -5.77
C PHE A 222 -8.72 -5.55 -4.79
N PHE A 223 -9.34 -6.51 -4.09
CA PHE A 223 -8.60 -7.47 -3.26
C PHE A 223 -7.60 -8.28 -4.11
N ALA A 224 -8.07 -8.88 -5.21
CA ALA A 224 -7.25 -9.75 -6.06
C ALA A 224 -6.02 -9.04 -6.64
N VAL A 225 -6.21 -7.83 -7.17
CA VAL A 225 -5.11 -7.02 -7.73
C VAL A 225 -4.12 -6.59 -6.64
N THR A 226 -4.64 -6.14 -5.49
CA THR A 226 -3.79 -5.75 -4.36
C THR A 226 -3.00 -6.93 -3.81
N PHE A 227 -3.63 -8.10 -3.68
CA PHE A 227 -2.97 -9.34 -3.26
C PHE A 227 -1.86 -9.75 -4.22
N ALA A 228 -2.14 -9.76 -5.53
CA ALA A 228 -1.18 -10.15 -6.56
C ALA A 228 0.04 -9.21 -6.56
N PHE A 229 -0.19 -7.90 -6.44
CA PHE A 229 0.89 -6.90 -6.35
C PHE A 229 1.73 -7.05 -5.08
N SER A 230 1.08 -7.19 -3.92
CA SER A 230 1.78 -7.35 -2.63
C SER A 230 2.59 -8.64 -2.55
N ASN A 231 2.12 -9.70 -3.20
CA ASN A 231 2.83 -10.97 -3.36
C ASN A 231 4.12 -10.78 -4.17
N LEU A 232 4.03 -10.14 -5.35
CA LEU A 232 5.18 -9.83 -6.21
C LEU A 232 6.19 -8.93 -5.47
N GLU A 233 5.73 -7.84 -4.85
CA GLU A 233 6.58 -6.86 -4.19
C GLU A 233 7.51 -7.48 -3.14
N GLN A 234 7.02 -8.42 -2.35
CA GLN A 234 7.79 -9.07 -1.29
C GLN A 234 8.76 -10.13 -1.80
N THR A 235 8.46 -10.75 -2.94
CA THR A 235 9.30 -11.83 -3.50
C THR A 235 10.30 -11.35 -4.55
N PHE A 236 10.14 -10.13 -5.03
CA PHE A 236 10.93 -9.56 -6.12
C PHE A 236 12.44 -9.54 -5.85
N THR A 237 12.83 -8.99 -4.70
CA THR A 237 14.23 -8.90 -4.30
C THR A 237 14.85 -10.27 -4.06
N LEU A 238 14.10 -11.21 -3.50
CA LEU A 238 14.52 -12.60 -3.32
C LEU A 238 14.70 -13.32 -4.65
N LEU A 239 13.82 -13.05 -5.63
CA LEU A 239 13.99 -13.60 -6.97
C LEU A 239 15.30 -13.13 -7.60
N PHE A 240 15.63 -11.84 -7.47
CA PHE A 240 16.88 -11.30 -7.99
C PHE A 240 18.09 -11.92 -7.31
N GLN A 241 18.06 -12.05 -5.99
CA GLN A 241 19.12 -12.72 -5.24
C GLN A 241 19.33 -14.17 -5.70
N ASN A 242 18.25 -14.94 -5.83
CA ASN A 242 18.34 -16.36 -6.19
C ASN A 242 18.71 -16.58 -7.67
N LYS A 243 18.20 -15.72 -8.57
CA LYS A 243 18.33 -15.94 -10.02
C LYS A 243 19.66 -15.45 -10.58
N PHE A 244 20.18 -14.34 -10.02
CA PHE A 244 21.38 -13.69 -10.52
C PHE A 244 22.56 -13.80 -9.55
N ASP A 245 22.38 -14.51 -8.45
CA ASP A 245 23.39 -14.70 -7.40
C ASP A 245 23.94 -13.36 -6.87
N PHE A 246 23.06 -12.36 -6.75
CA PHE A 246 23.44 -11.06 -6.23
C PHE A 246 23.61 -11.12 -4.71
N GLU A 247 24.59 -10.39 -4.17
CA GLU A 247 24.68 -10.14 -2.74
C GLU A 247 23.42 -9.44 -2.23
N THR A 248 23.13 -9.57 -0.93
CA THR A 248 21.90 -9.05 -0.30
C THR A 248 21.69 -7.56 -0.59
N GLY A 249 22.75 -6.74 -0.45
CA GLY A 249 22.69 -5.30 -0.71
C GLY A 249 22.44 -4.99 -2.19
N ASP A 250 23.14 -5.66 -3.08
CA ASP A 250 23.02 -5.51 -4.53
C ASP A 250 21.65 -5.94 -5.06
N ALA A 251 21.11 -7.05 -4.57
CA ALA A 251 19.77 -7.50 -4.93
C ALA A 251 18.71 -6.45 -4.60
N GLY A 252 18.80 -5.86 -3.40
CA GLY A 252 17.92 -4.77 -2.97
C GLY A 252 18.07 -3.51 -3.84
N TYR A 253 19.31 -3.12 -4.14
CA TYR A 253 19.60 -1.95 -5.00
C TYR A 253 19.04 -2.13 -6.41
N LYS A 254 19.36 -3.25 -7.06
CA LYS A 254 18.94 -3.54 -8.43
C LYS A 254 17.42 -3.69 -8.55
N ALA A 255 16.78 -4.34 -7.57
CA ALA A 255 15.32 -4.40 -7.49
C ALA A 255 14.71 -3.01 -7.29
N GLY A 256 15.30 -2.20 -6.41
CA GLY A 256 14.90 -0.82 -6.16
C GLY A 256 14.95 0.06 -7.42
N LEU A 257 15.98 -0.08 -8.26
CA LEU A 257 16.09 0.64 -9.53
C LEU A 257 14.96 0.29 -10.50
N VAL A 258 14.64 -1.00 -10.65
CA VAL A 258 13.52 -1.44 -11.51
C VAL A 258 12.20 -0.88 -10.98
N LEU A 259 11.96 -0.95 -9.67
CA LEU A 259 10.75 -0.39 -9.05
C LEU A 259 10.66 1.13 -9.20
N MET A 260 11.80 1.84 -9.13
CA MET A 260 11.85 3.29 -9.34
C MET A 260 11.43 3.66 -10.76
N VAL A 261 12.00 3.03 -11.78
CA VAL A 261 11.64 3.29 -13.18
C VAL A 261 10.17 2.96 -13.43
N THR A 262 9.72 1.81 -12.93
CA THR A 262 8.30 1.39 -13.03
C THR A 262 7.38 2.39 -12.32
N GLY A 263 7.75 2.85 -11.13
CA GLY A 263 6.98 3.81 -10.35
C GLY A 263 6.90 5.19 -11.03
N LEU A 264 8.02 5.69 -11.58
CA LEU A 264 8.04 6.94 -12.35
C LEU A 264 7.15 6.88 -13.58
N LEU A 265 7.23 5.79 -14.36
CA LEU A 265 6.34 5.58 -15.51
C LEU A 265 4.88 5.50 -15.07
N GLY A 266 4.58 4.79 -13.98
CA GLY A 266 3.25 4.72 -13.38
C GLY A 266 2.73 6.09 -12.94
N ALA A 267 3.57 6.93 -12.34
CA ALA A 267 3.24 8.29 -11.95
C ALA A 267 2.88 9.18 -13.15
N VAL A 268 3.61 9.07 -14.27
CA VAL A 268 3.29 9.76 -15.53
C VAL A 268 1.92 9.33 -16.06
N ILE A 269 1.62 8.04 -16.03
CA ILE A 269 0.33 7.50 -16.48
C ILE A 269 -0.81 8.01 -15.58
N GLN A 270 -0.68 7.87 -14.26
CA GLN A 270 -1.71 8.25 -13.30
C GLN A 270 -1.90 9.77 -13.19
N GLY A 271 -0.82 10.54 -13.23
CA GLY A 271 -0.86 11.99 -13.08
C GLY A 271 -1.19 12.75 -14.36
N GLY A 272 -0.76 12.23 -15.51
CA GLY A 272 -0.85 12.95 -16.78
C GLY A 272 -1.82 12.35 -17.80
N LEU A 273 -1.80 11.04 -17.98
CA LEU A 273 -2.47 10.37 -19.09
C LEU A 273 -3.86 9.82 -18.73
N ILE A 274 -4.06 9.37 -17.49
CA ILE A 274 -5.27 8.64 -17.09
C ILE A 274 -6.56 9.40 -17.40
N ARG A 275 -6.61 10.71 -17.15
CA ARG A 275 -7.79 11.53 -17.40
C ARG A 275 -8.18 11.54 -18.89
N LYS A 276 -7.20 11.68 -19.78
CA LYS A 276 -7.41 11.65 -21.23
C LYS A 276 -7.82 10.26 -21.72
N LEU A 277 -7.22 9.22 -21.15
CA LEU A 277 -7.53 7.84 -21.50
C LEU A 277 -8.95 7.47 -21.04
N VAL A 278 -9.35 7.83 -19.82
CA VAL A 278 -10.69 7.57 -19.30
C VAL A 278 -11.76 8.28 -20.13
N SER A 279 -11.53 9.55 -20.54
CA SER A 279 -12.50 10.27 -21.37
C SER A 279 -12.67 9.66 -22.78
N ARG A 280 -11.65 8.96 -23.29
CA ARG A 280 -11.69 8.35 -24.63
C ARG A 280 -12.16 6.89 -24.63
N PHE A 281 -11.74 6.09 -23.68
CA PHE A 281 -11.94 4.64 -23.68
C PHE A 281 -12.89 4.14 -22.56
N GLY A 282 -13.19 5.00 -21.57
CA GLY A 282 -13.97 4.62 -20.41
C GLY A 282 -13.19 3.81 -19.37
N GLU A 283 -13.71 3.78 -18.14
CA GLU A 283 -13.03 3.16 -17.00
C GLU A 283 -12.95 1.63 -17.12
N ALA A 284 -14.06 1.00 -17.56
CA ALA A 284 -14.12 -0.47 -17.66
C ALA A 284 -13.11 -1.02 -18.70
N SER A 285 -13.00 -0.39 -19.87
CA SER A 285 -12.06 -0.82 -20.92
C SER A 285 -10.60 -0.66 -20.46
N LEU A 286 -10.28 0.44 -19.76
CA LEU A 286 -8.94 0.68 -19.24
C LEU A 286 -8.61 -0.26 -18.08
N PHE A 287 -9.56 -0.57 -17.21
CA PHE A 287 -9.41 -1.57 -16.18
C PHE A 287 -9.06 -2.94 -16.78
N MET A 288 -9.81 -3.37 -17.81
CA MET A 288 -9.57 -4.64 -18.48
C MET A 288 -8.21 -4.67 -19.19
N ALA A 289 -7.86 -3.60 -19.92
CA ALA A 289 -6.53 -3.46 -20.52
C ALA A 289 -5.41 -3.52 -19.48
N GLY A 290 -5.58 -2.85 -18.34
CA GLY A 290 -4.62 -2.89 -17.23
C GLY A 290 -4.45 -4.30 -16.64
N LEU A 291 -5.53 -5.08 -16.53
CA LEU A 291 -5.45 -6.49 -16.09
C LEU A 291 -4.65 -7.35 -17.08
N VAL A 292 -4.79 -7.13 -18.40
CA VAL A 292 -3.99 -7.83 -19.42
C VAL A 292 -2.50 -7.54 -19.23
N PHE A 293 -2.12 -6.28 -19.03
CA PHE A 293 -0.73 -5.90 -18.78
C PHE A 293 -0.19 -6.51 -17.48
N ASN A 294 -0.99 -6.50 -16.40
CA ASN A 294 -0.60 -7.11 -15.13
C ASN A 294 -0.44 -8.63 -15.23
N PHE A 295 -1.37 -9.31 -15.91
CA PHE A 295 -1.26 -10.74 -16.19
C PHE A 295 0.02 -11.07 -16.95
N PHE A 296 0.26 -10.40 -18.07
CA PHE A 296 1.47 -10.59 -18.88
C PHE A 296 2.74 -10.37 -18.04
N THR A 297 2.77 -9.27 -17.28
CA THR A 297 3.91 -8.96 -16.40
C THR A 297 4.18 -10.10 -15.45
N MET A 298 3.16 -10.56 -14.70
CA MET A 298 3.34 -11.61 -13.71
C MET A 298 3.68 -12.96 -14.32
N ALA A 299 3.07 -13.34 -15.46
CA ALA A 299 3.33 -14.59 -16.14
C ALA A 299 4.77 -14.69 -16.65
N VAL A 300 5.33 -13.59 -17.14
CA VAL A 300 6.66 -13.52 -17.74
C VAL A 300 7.76 -13.25 -16.70
N PHE A 301 7.40 -12.60 -15.58
CA PHE A 301 8.35 -12.10 -14.58
C PHE A 301 9.44 -13.10 -14.14
N PRO A 302 9.13 -14.34 -13.75
CA PRO A 302 10.14 -15.28 -13.28
C PRO A 302 11.07 -15.82 -14.39
N TYR A 303 10.69 -15.64 -15.67
CA TYR A 303 11.43 -16.22 -16.81
C TYR A 303 12.39 -15.25 -17.49
N ILE A 304 12.39 -13.98 -17.12
CA ILE A 304 13.28 -12.95 -17.70
C ILE A 304 14.76 -13.36 -17.53
N PRO A 305 15.52 -13.59 -18.61
CA PRO A 305 16.84 -14.20 -18.52
C PRO A 305 17.93 -13.29 -17.96
N THR A 306 17.81 -11.97 -18.13
CA THR A 306 18.85 -11.01 -17.74
C THR A 306 18.28 -9.84 -16.98
N TYR A 307 19.07 -9.29 -16.05
CA TYR A 307 18.67 -8.14 -15.23
C TYR A 307 18.18 -6.92 -16.05
N PRO A 308 18.85 -6.47 -17.13
CA PRO A 308 18.38 -5.30 -17.89
C PRO A 308 16.98 -5.47 -18.52
N MET A 309 16.57 -6.68 -18.81
CA MET A 309 15.24 -6.94 -19.39
C MET A 309 14.10 -6.67 -18.41
N TYR A 310 14.37 -6.64 -17.09
CA TYR A 310 13.36 -6.24 -16.10
C TYR A 310 12.94 -4.78 -16.23
N PHE A 311 13.80 -3.90 -16.75
CA PHE A 311 13.40 -2.52 -17.07
C PHE A 311 12.38 -2.45 -18.20
N LEU A 312 12.53 -3.33 -19.22
CA LEU A 312 11.54 -3.43 -20.30
C LEU A 312 10.21 -4.00 -19.79
N LEU A 313 10.26 -5.02 -18.91
CA LEU A 313 9.08 -5.58 -18.27
C LEU A 313 8.44 -4.59 -17.28
N GLY A 314 9.19 -3.65 -16.73
CA GLY A 314 8.69 -2.53 -15.95
C GLY A 314 7.68 -1.64 -16.68
N ILE A 315 7.77 -1.57 -18.03
CA ILE A 315 6.83 -0.78 -18.83
C ILE A 315 5.41 -1.35 -18.76
N PRO A 316 5.13 -2.62 -19.14
CA PRO A 316 3.79 -3.19 -18.98
C PRO A 316 3.34 -3.22 -17.53
N MET A 317 4.24 -3.41 -16.56
CA MET A 317 3.91 -3.33 -15.13
C MET A 317 3.41 -1.93 -14.75
N ALA A 318 4.09 -0.89 -15.20
CA ALA A 318 3.69 0.50 -14.95
C ALA A 318 2.34 0.84 -15.61
N ILE A 319 2.13 0.40 -16.85
CA ILE A 319 0.86 0.57 -17.57
C ILE A 319 -0.26 -0.16 -16.81
N GLY A 320 -0.06 -1.43 -16.48
CA GLY A 320 -1.04 -2.24 -15.78
C GLY A 320 -1.51 -1.61 -14.48
N ASN A 321 -0.58 -1.32 -13.57
CA ASN A 321 -0.89 -0.69 -12.28
C ASN A 321 -1.40 0.74 -12.43
N GLY A 322 -0.87 1.49 -13.40
CA GLY A 322 -1.28 2.87 -13.70
C GLY A 322 -2.71 2.98 -14.21
N LEU A 323 -3.22 1.95 -14.87
CA LEU A 323 -4.60 1.90 -15.36
C LEU A 323 -5.55 1.28 -14.32
N VAL A 324 -5.18 0.15 -13.70
CA VAL A 324 -6.09 -0.63 -12.83
C VAL A 324 -6.48 0.15 -11.58
N ASN A 325 -5.53 0.67 -10.82
CA ASN A 325 -5.82 1.26 -9.52
C ASN A 325 -6.78 2.46 -9.58
N PRO A 326 -6.57 3.49 -10.45
CA PRO A 326 -7.45 4.65 -10.49
C PRO A 326 -8.82 4.33 -11.10
N THR A 327 -8.87 3.47 -12.13
CA THR A 327 -10.16 3.11 -12.76
C THR A 327 -11.02 2.26 -11.84
N LEU A 328 -10.43 1.29 -11.15
CA LEU A 328 -11.13 0.43 -10.22
C LEU A 328 -11.65 1.22 -9.01
N SER A 329 -10.85 2.11 -8.44
CA SER A 329 -11.27 3.00 -7.35
C SER A 329 -12.41 3.93 -7.77
N ALA A 330 -12.36 4.46 -8.99
CA ALA A 330 -13.43 5.30 -9.55
C ALA A 330 -14.73 4.51 -9.78
N MET A 331 -14.63 3.28 -10.30
CA MET A 331 -15.80 2.41 -10.49
C MET A 331 -16.44 2.01 -9.15
N ILE A 332 -15.65 1.67 -8.13
CA ILE A 332 -16.15 1.38 -6.76
C ILE A 332 -16.90 2.60 -6.21
N SER A 333 -16.32 3.79 -6.33
CA SER A 333 -16.93 5.03 -5.85
C SER A 333 -18.25 5.34 -6.56
N LYS A 334 -18.34 5.11 -7.88
CA LYS A 334 -19.56 5.33 -8.68
C LYS A 334 -20.64 4.29 -8.43
N ALA A 335 -20.27 3.06 -8.11
CA ALA A 335 -21.20 1.97 -7.81
C ALA A 335 -21.79 2.06 -6.39
N ALA A 336 -21.22 2.90 -5.53
CA ALA A 336 -21.72 3.15 -4.18
C ALA A 336 -22.74 4.28 -4.18
N ASP A 337 -23.85 4.08 -3.46
CA ASP A 337 -24.83 5.16 -3.18
C ASP A 337 -24.16 6.27 -2.34
N GLU A 338 -24.54 7.53 -2.57
CA GLU A 338 -23.96 8.68 -1.86
C GLU A 338 -24.03 8.53 -0.32
N ARG A 339 -25.11 7.92 0.19
CA ARG A 339 -25.31 7.69 1.64
C ARG A 339 -24.43 6.59 2.21
N GLU A 340 -23.95 5.66 1.37
CA GLU A 340 -23.16 4.49 1.76
C GLU A 340 -21.70 4.57 1.30
N GLN A 341 -21.33 5.61 0.54
CA GLN A 341 -20.00 5.75 -0.06
C GLN A 341 -18.88 5.60 0.98
N GLY A 342 -19.02 6.19 2.17
CA GLY A 342 -18.06 6.04 3.26
C GLY A 342 -17.92 4.60 3.76
N ALA A 343 -19.04 3.86 3.85
CA ALA A 343 -19.02 2.45 4.27
C ALA A 343 -18.37 1.56 3.21
N VAL A 344 -18.70 1.76 1.92
CA VAL A 344 -18.12 1.00 0.79
C VAL A 344 -16.62 1.26 0.68
N MET A 345 -16.18 2.52 0.80
CA MET A 345 -14.75 2.85 0.80
C MET A 345 -14.02 2.26 2.01
N GLY A 346 -14.67 2.20 3.17
CA GLY A 346 -14.16 1.51 4.36
C GLY A 346 -13.97 0.01 4.14
N VAL A 347 -14.94 -0.66 3.52
CA VAL A 347 -14.84 -2.08 3.13
C VAL A 347 -13.72 -2.29 2.11
N SER A 348 -13.62 -1.43 1.10
CA SER A 348 -12.53 -1.47 0.10
C SER A 348 -11.16 -1.39 0.77
N GLN A 349 -10.98 -0.46 1.72
CA GLN A 349 -9.74 -0.30 2.46
C GLN A 349 -9.43 -1.50 3.37
N GLY A 350 -10.45 -2.08 4.01
CA GLY A 350 -10.32 -3.30 4.81
C GLY A 350 -9.86 -4.49 3.97
N LEU A 351 -10.48 -4.70 2.81
CA LEU A 351 -10.08 -5.76 1.86
C LEU A 351 -8.67 -5.53 1.33
N SER A 352 -8.30 -4.29 1.01
CA SER A 352 -6.94 -3.95 0.60
C SER A 352 -5.91 -4.24 1.70
N SER A 353 -6.24 -3.95 2.96
CA SER A 353 -5.38 -4.27 4.10
C SER A 353 -5.22 -5.78 4.30
N LEU A 354 -6.31 -6.53 4.14
CA LEU A 354 -6.28 -7.99 4.19
C LEU A 354 -5.44 -8.57 3.05
N ALA A 355 -5.58 -8.04 1.83
CA ALA A 355 -4.78 -8.44 0.67
C ALA A 355 -3.28 -8.18 0.91
N ARG A 356 -2.93 -7.02 1.47
CA ARG A 356 -1.55 -6.68 1.85
C ARG A 356 -1.00 -7.52 3.02
N ALA A 357 -1.84 -8.10 3.85
CA ALA A 357 -1.42 -9.06 4.87
C ALA A 357 -1.19 -10.45 4.28
N MET A 358 -2.15 -10.92 3.48
CA MET A 358 -2.12 -12.27 2.91
C MET A 358 -1.12 -12.41 1.75
N GLY A 359 -0.96 -11.37 0.92
CA GLY A 359 -0.07 -11.38 -0.24
C GLY A 359 1.37 -11.73 0.13
N PRO A 360 2.05 -10.97 1.01
CA PRO A 360 3.39 -11.28 1.48
C PRO A 360 3.51 -12.66 2.14
N PHE A 361 2.54 -13.01 2.98
CA PHE A 361 2.52 -14.32 3.65
C PHE A 361 2.49 -15.47 2.64
N CYS A 362 1.50 -15.45 1.73
CA CYS A 362 1.39 -16.47 0.68
C CYS A 362 2.58 -16.43 -0.29
N GLY A 363 3.04 -15.23 -0.64
CA GLY A 363 4.15 -15.02 -1.55
C GLY A 363 5.44 -15.63 -1.06
N LEU A 364 5.85 -15.29 0.16
CA LEU A 364 7.09 -15.80 0.75
C LEU A 364 7.02 -17.29 1.05
N LEU A 365 5.86 -17.79 1.50
CA LEU A 365 5.63 -19.22 1.73
C LEU A 365 5.78 -20.03 0.43
N THR A 366 5.12 -19.59 -0.64
CA THR A 366 5.14 -20.29 -1.93
C THR A 366 6.48 -20.11 -2.67
N PHE A 367 7.15 -18.96 -2.48
CA PHE A 367 8.51 -18.74 -2.98
C PHE A 367 9.52 -19.71 -2.38
N ALA A 368 9.37 -20.07 -1.11
CA ALA A 368 10.23 -21.05 -0.44
C ALA A 368 10.07 -22.47 -1.02
N ILE A 369 8.92 -22.79 -1.61
CA ILE A 369 8.68 -24.07 -2.30
C ILE A 369 9.29 -24.03 -3.71
N GLN A 370 8.90 -23.01 -4.48
CA GLN A 370 9.41 -22.75 -5.84
C GLN A 370 9.39 -21.24 -6.14
N PRO A 371 10.50 -20.64 -6.61
CA PRO A 371 10.60 -19.19 -6.83
C PRO A 371 9.58 -18.60 -7.81
N HIS A 372 8.97 -19.40 -8.69
CA HIS A 372 7.98 -18.91 -9.65
C HIS A 372 6.52 -19.01 -9.15
N TYR A 373 6.23 -19.76 -8.12
CA TYR A 373 4.85 -19.95 -7.64
C TYR A 373 4.14 -18.65 -7.24
N PRO A 374 4.77 -17.68 -6.55
CA PRO A 374 4.12 -16.40 -6.24
C PRO A 374 3.60 -15.68 -7.48
N TYR A 375 4.40 -15.69 -8.54
CA TYR A 375 4.07 -15.01 -9.80
C TYR A 375 2.95 -15.72 -10.55
N TRP A 376 2.93 -17.06 -10.55
CA TRP A 376 1.84 -17.83 -11.15
C TRP A 376 0.53 -17.66 -10.40
N ILE A 377 0.57 -17.61 -9.07
CA ILE A 377 -0.62 -17.33 -8.26
C ILE A 377 -1.15 -15.92 -8.60
N GLY A 378 -0.29 -14.93 -8.66
CA GLY A 378 -0.66 -13.57 -9.05
C GLY A 378 -1.23 -13.49 -10.48
N ALA A 379 -0.58 -14.16 -11.44
CA ALA A 379 -1.04 -14.24 -12.83
C ALA A 379 -2.41 -14.94 -12.92
N SER A 380 -2.58 -16.09 -12.28
CA SER A 380 -3.84 -16.84 -12.28
C SER A 380 -4.98 -16.02 -11.68
N LEU A 381 -4.74 -15.34 -10.56
CA LEU A 381 -5.74 -14.50 -9.91
C LEU A 381 -6.13 -13.30 -10.78
N THR A 382 -5.13 -12.67 -11.44
CA THR A 382 -5.37 -11.58 -12.39
C THR A 382 -6.15 -12.06 -13.61
N LEU A 383 -5.85 -13.27 -14.12
CA LEU A 383 -6.56 -13.88 -15.23
C LEU A 383 -8.02 -14.20 -14.89
N VAL A 384 -8.26 -14.78 -13.71
CA VAL A 384 -9.62 -15.03 -13.19
C VAL A 384 -10.40 -13.72 -13.07
N THR A 385 -9.76 -12.67 -12.56
CA THR A 385 -10.37 -11.33 -12.46
C THR A 385 -10.69 -10.77 -13.86
N LEU A 386 -9.81 -10.97 -14.83
CA LEU A 386 -10.00 -10.55 -16.23
C LEU A 386 -11.21 -11.26 -16.85
N PHE A 387 -11.29 -12.59 -16.78
CA PHE A 387 -12.43 -13.35 -17.32
C PHE A 387 -13.74 -13.01 -16.63
N SER A 388 -13.74 -12.91 -15.31
CA SER A 388 -14.92 -12.49 -14.54
C SER A 388 -15.38 -11.08 -14.95
N GLY A 389 -14.41 -10.18 -15.22
CA GLY A 389 -14.69 -8.83 -15.73
C GLY A 389 -15.31 -8.84 -17.13
N ILE A 390 -14.80 -9.66 -18.06
CA ILE A 390 -15.39 -9.81 -19.40
C ILE A 390 -16.86 -10.23 -19.28
N LEU A 391 -17.15 -11.29 -18.54
CA LEU A 391 -18.51 -11.79 -18.35
C LEU A 391 -19.42 -10.75 -17.68
N PHE A 392 -18.88 -10.04 -16.68
CA PHE A 392 -19.62 -9.00 -15.96
C PHE A 392 -20.01 -7.82 -16.88
N PHE A 393 -19.05 -7.26 -17.63
CA PHE A 393 -19.31 -6.10 -18.48
C PHE A 393 -20.13 -6.46 -19.72
N GLN A 394 -19.95 -7.66 -20.32
CA GLN A 394 -20.80 -8.15 -21.42
C GLN A 394 -22.27 -8.29 -20.99
N SER A 395 -22.52 -8.83 -19.82
CA SER A 395 -23.89 -8.97 -19.29
C SER A 395 -24.60 -7.62 -19.05
N ARG A 396 -23.86 -6.54 -18.90
CA ARG A 396 -24.39 -5.16 -18.82
C ARG A 396 -24.73 -4.55 -20.17
N LEU A 397 -23.94 -4.83 -21.20
CA LEU A 397 -24.21 -4.35 -22.55
C LEU A 397 -25.47 -4.98 -23.15
N GLN A 398 -25.75 -6.24 -22.80
CA GLN A 398 -26.96 -6.95 -23.25
C GLN A 398 -28.25 -6.53 -22.52
N ARG A 399 -28.14 -5.82 -21.39
CA ARG A 399 -29.30 -5.35 -20.61
C ARG A 399 -29.64 -3.87 -20.85
N ARG A 400 -28.84 -3.15 -21.64
CA ARG A 400 -29.12 -1.80 -22.14
C ARG A 400 -29.66 -1.86 -23.55
#